data_edd96b2ea1207c2214fadc6fdc034d69
#
_entry.id   edd96b2ea1207c2214fadc6fdc034d69
#
_cell.length_a   1.000
_cell.length_b   1.000
_cell.length_c   1.000
_cell.angle_alpha   90.00
_cell.angle_beta   90.00
_cell.angle_gamma   90.00
#
_symmetry.space_group_name_H-M   'P 1'
#
loop_
_entity.id
_entity.type
_entity.pdbx_description
1 polymer ?
#
loop_
_entity_poly.entity_id
_entity_poly.type
_entity_poly.pdbx_seq_one_letter_code
_entity_poly.pdbx_strand_id
1 'polypeptide(L)'
;PGAEDVLPAPLPPYRELTGLADRFGRTLTYRREAAGDLTGEITGVTDGAGREFRLVLTTQAQRAEEARTSSLSSSDSSRSLSASAFPDTLPGTEYGPDRGIRLSAVWLMHDPAYPESLPAAPLVRYTYTEAGELLAVYDRSNTQVRAFTYDAQHPGRMVAHRYAGRPEMRYRYDDAGRVVEQLNPAGLSYRYQYEQ
;
A
#
# COMPACT_ATOMS: atom_id res chain seq x y z
N PRO A 1 -51.83 -18.19 16.73
CA PRO A 1 -51.30 -16.84 16.63
C PRO A 1 -49.83 -16.95 16.40
N GLY A 2 -49.45 -16.72 15.12
CA GLY A 2 -48.11 -16.95 14.65
C GLY A 2 -47.16 -15.93 15.21
N ALA A 3 -46.00 -16.40 15.67
CA ALA A 3 -44.82 -15.58 15.73
C ALA A 3 -44.59 -15.13 14.27
N GLU A 4 -44.80 -13.86 14.00
CA GLU A 4 -44.32 -13.26 12.78
C GLU A 4 -42.81 -13.43 12.81
N ASP A 5 -42.28 -14.28 11.94
CA ASP A 5 -40.88 -14.33 11.63
C ASP A 5 -40.50 -12.93 11.14
N VAL A 6 -40.04 -12.10 12.08
CA VAL A 6 -39.38 -10.86 11.72
C VAL A 6 -38.09 -11.31 11.03
N LEU A 7 -38.12 -11.35 9.70
CA LEU A 7 -36.92 -11.58 8.93
C LEU A 7 -35.89 -10.53 9.38
N PRO A 8 -34.70 -10.97 9.82
CA PRO A 8 -33.66 -10.03 10.17
C PRO A 8 -33.43 -9.09 8.97
N ALA A 9 -33.14 -7.81 9.27
CA ALA A 9 -32.86 -6.82 8.24
C ALA A 9 -31.90 -7.43 7.21
N PRO A 10 -32.14 -7.20 5.91
CA PRO A 10 -31.29 -7.78 4.88
C PRO A 10 -29.84 -7.44 5.18
N LEU A 11 -29.00 -8.47 5.26
CA LEU A 11 -27.57 -8.27 5.44
C LEU A 11 -27.04 -7.37 4.32
N PRO A 12 -26.09 -6.48 4.63
CA PRO A 12 -25.47 -5.69 3.58
C PRO A 12 -24.93 -6.62 2.49
N PRO A 13 -24.86 -6.18 1.24
CA PRO A 13 -24.50 -7.02 0.10
C PRO A 13 -23.09 -7.62 0.19
N TYR A 14 -22.29 -7.18 1.15
CA TYR A 14 -20.96 -7.72 1.45
C TYR A 14 -20.79 -7.81 2.97
N ARG A 15 -19.97 -8.76 3.38
CA ARG A 15 -19.57 -8.94 4.77
C ARG A 15 -18.16 -8.42 4.95
N GLU A 16 -17.92 -7.69 6.02
CA GLU A 16 -16.57 -7.26 6.37
C GLU A 16 -15.77 -8.42 6.95
N LEU A 17 -14.54 -8.55 6.49
CA LEU A 17 -13.59 -9.51 7.05
C LEU A 17 -13.14 -9.03 8.43
N THR A 18 -13.34 -9.84 9.46
CA THR A 18 -12.96 -9.53 10.84
C THR A 18 -11.68 -10.23 11.28
N GLY A 19 -11.26 -11.25 10.57
CA GLY A 19 -10.05 -12.00 10.89
C GLY A 19 -9.78 -13.12 9.91
N LEU A 20 -8.64 -13.75 10.10
CA LEU A 20 -8.20 -14.93 9.37
C LEU A 20 -7.75 -16.00 10.36
N ALA A 21 -7.98 -17.27 10.03
CA ALA A 21 -7.44 -18.40 10.76
C ALA A 21 -6.91 -19.44 9.76
N ASP A 22 -5.75 -20.00 10.05
CA ASP A 22 -5.23 -21.09 9.26
C ASP A 22 -5.60 -22.45 9.87
N ARG A 23 -5.26 -23.53 9.17
CA ARG A 23 -5.55 -24.92 9.63
C ARG A 23 -4.79 -25.32 10.89
N PHE A 24 -3.78 -24.56 11.33
CA PHE A 24 -3.00 -24.79 12.54
C PHE A 24 -3.48 -23.96 13.74
N GLY A 25 -4.59 -23.25 13.60
CA GLY A 25 -5.15 -22.39 14.65
C GLY A 25 -4.44 -21.05 14.84
N ARG A 26 -3.54 -20.68 13.93
CA ARG A 26 -2.97 -19.32 13.94
C ARG A 26 -4.02 -18.34 13.45
N THR A 27 -4.19 -17.24 14.18
CA THR A 27 -5.26 -16.27 13.94
C THR A 27 -4.72 -14.88 13.75
N LEU A 28 -5.43 -14.09 12.92
CA LEU A 28 -5.32 -12.64 12.85
C LEU A 28 -6.70 -12.06 13.09
N THR A 29 -6.79 -11.07 13.94
CA THR A 29 -8.02 -10.31 14.20
C THR A 29 -7.83 -8.87 13.77
N TYR A 30 -8.82 -8.30 13.06
CA TYR A 30 -8.74 -6.94 12.52
C TYR A 30 -9.60 -5.98 13.32
N ARG A 31 -9.10 -4.74 13.47
CA ARG A 31 -9.87 -3.59 13.91
C ARG A 31 -10.00 -2.61 12.79
N ARG A 32 -11.22 -2.10 12.60
CA ARG A 32 -11.54 -1.12 11.57
C ARG A 32 -11.80 0.25 12.20
N GLU A 33 -11.47 1.30 11.44
CA GLU A 33 -11.82 2.65 11.84
C GLU A 33 -13.34 2.83 11.87
N ALA A 34 -13.83 3.42 12.96
CA ALA A 34 -15.27 3.63 13.18
C ALA A 34 -15.76 4.96 12.59
N ALA A 35 -14.88 5.94 12.38
CA ALA A 35 -15.24 7.28 11.96
C ALA A 35 -14.09 7.98 11.22
N GLY A 36 -14.40 9.05 10.50
CA GLY A 36 -13.42 9.86 9.76
C GLY A 36 -13.18 9.37 8.34
N ASP A 37 -12.14 9.87 7.72
CA ASP A 37 -11.81 9.62 6.31
C ASP A 37 -11.42 8.16 6.03
N LEU A 38 -11.03 7.41 7.07
CA LEU A 38 -10.61 6.02 6.97
C LEU A 38 -11.66 5.04 7.50
N THR A 39 -12.92 5.48 7.65
CA THR A 39 -14.03 4.64 8.13
C THR A 39 -14.11 3.33 7.35
N GLY A 40 -14.17 2.22 8.08
CA GLY A 40 -14.23 0.88 7.50
C GLY A 40 -12.90 0.26 7.11
N GLU A 41 -11.82 1.05 7.07
CA GLU A 41 -10.48 0.55 6.76
C GLU A 41 -9.86 -0.17 7.96
N ILE A 42 -9.05 -1.20 7.69
CA ILE A 42 -8.32 -1.93 8.72
C ILE A 42 -7.12 -1.10 9.18
N THR A 43 -7.11 -0.70 10.46
CA THR A 43 -6.02 0.08 11.06
C THR A 43 -5.37 -0.61 12.24
N GLY A 44 -5.89 -1.74 12.67
CA GLY A 44 -5.31 -2.56 13.72
C GLY A 44 -5.36 -4.04 13.39
N VAL A 45 -4.34 -4.77 13.79
CA VAL A 45 -4.24 -6.22 13.64
C VAL A 45 -3.70 -6.80 14.93
N THR A 46 -4.34 -7.86 15.43
CA THR A 46 -3.84 -8.67 16.55
C THR A 46 -3.58 -10.08 16.03
N ASP A 47 -2.39 -10.61 16.26
CA ASP A 47 -2.05 -11.99 15.88
C ASP A 47 -2.35 -12.99 16.99
N GLY A 48 -2.17 -14.28 16.70
CA GLY A 48 -2.43 -15.35 17.65
C GLY A 48 -1.50 -15.39 18.86
N ALA A 49 -0.38 -14.68 18.83
CA ALA A 49 0.53 -14.50 19.96
C ALA A 49 0.18 -13.28 20.83
N GLY A 50 -0.90 -12.58 20.51
CA GLY A 50 -1.33 -11.38 21.23
C GLY A 50 -0.55 -10.12 20.88
N ARG A 51 0.29 -10.14 19.84
CA ARG A 51 0.97 -8.95 19.34
C ARG A 51 -0.04 -8.05 18.64
N GLU A 52 0.03 -6.77 18.91
CA GLU A 52 -0.84 -5.75 18.33
C GLU A 52 -0.04 -4.86 17.38
N PHE A 53 -0.55 -4.72 16.16
CA PHE A 53 0.03 -3.90 15.11
C PHE A 53 -0.92 -2.77 14.75
N ARG A 54 -0.35 -1.61 14.46
CA ARG A 54 -1.08 -0.49 13.89
C ARG A 54 -0.70 -0.32 12.42
N LEU A 55 -1.71 -0.23 11.56
CA LEU A 55 -1.58 0.10 10.16
C LEU A 55 -1.85 1.59 9.98
N VAL A 56 -0.85 2.33 9.55
CA VAL A 56 -0.99 3.75 9.23
C VAL A 56 -1.34 3.86 7.76
N LEU A 57 -2.56 4.35 7.49
CA LEU A 57 -3.05 4.57 6.14
C LEU A 57 -3.01 6.07 5.81
N THR A 58 -2.75 6.38 4.56
CA THR A 58 -2.82 7.75 4.04
C THR A 58 -3.75 7.81 2.84
N THR A 59 -4.45 8.95 2.70
CA THR A 59 -5.22 9.27 1.50
C THR A 59 -4.34 9.98 0.48
N GLN A 60 -4.80 10.06 -0.76
CA GLN A 60 -4.12 10.85 -1.79
C GLN A 60 -4.03 12.33 -1.39
N ALA A 61 -5.08 12.90 -0.81
CA ALA A 61 -5.10 14.27 -0.33
C ALA A 61 -4.05 14.55 0.76
N GLN A 62 -3.87 13.62 1.69
CA GLN A 62 -2.82 13.75 2.73
C GLN A 62 -1.42 13.74 2.11
N ARG A 63 -1.15 12.85 1.17
CA ARG A 63 0.15 12.80 0.47
C ARG A 63 0.40 14.05 -0.36
N ALA A 64 -0.64 14.58 -1.02
CA ALA A 64 -0.55 15.84 -1.75
C ALA A 64 -0.23 17.02 -0.83
N GLU A 65 -0.84 17.08 0.36
CA GLU A 65 -0.55 18.11 1.36
C GLU A 65 0.87 18.02 1.89
N GLU A 66 1.35 16.83 2.20
CA GLU A 66 2.74 16.60 2.61
C GLU A 66 3.74 17.04 1.54
N ALA A 67 3.46 16.78 0.27
CA ALA A 67 4.28 17.22 -0.85
C ALA A 67 4.30 18.76 -0.96
N ARG A 68 3.16 19.43 -0.79
CA ARG A 68 3.07 20.89 -0.76
C ARG A 68 3.88 21.50 0.39
N THR A 69 3.74 20.94 1.58
CA THR A 69 4.47 21.38 2.77
C THR A 69 5.97 21.19 2.61
N SER A 70 6.42 20.07 2.07
CA SER A 70 7.83 19.80 1.80
C SER A 70 8.41 20.76 0.75
N SER A 71 7.63 21.15 -0.27
CA SER A 71 8.07 22.09 -1.30
C SER A 71 8.22 23.52 -0.76
N LEU A 72 7.36 23.93 0.17
CA LEU A 72 7.44 25.24 0.82
C LEU A 72 8.67 25.37 1.73
N SER A 73 9.15 24.30 2.32
CA SER A 73 10.34 24.26 3.16
C SER A 73 11.65 24.15 2.37
N SER A 74 11.59 23.88 1.07
CA SER A 74 12.77 23.79 0.20
C SER A 74 12.88 25.02 -0.69
N SER A 75 14.10 25.56 -0.82
CA SER A 75 14.42 26.65 -1.76
C SER A 75 14.58 26.18 -3.21
N ASP A 76 14.30 24.92 -3.49
CA ASP A 76 14.44 24.31 -4.82
C ASP A 76 13.15 24.49 -5.63
N SER A 77 13.21 25.33 -6.65
CA SER A 77 12.09 25.63 -7.54
C SER A 77 11.62 24.40 -8.34
N SER A 78 12.47 23.40 -8.57
CA SER A 78 12.09 22.17 -9.27
C SER A 78 11.13 21.31 -8.42
N ARG A 79 11.35 21.29 -7.09
CA ARG A 79 10.45 20.60 -6.15
C ARG A 79 9.09 21.28 -6.05
N SER A 80 9.07 22.61 -6.13
CA SER A 80 7.81 23.38 -6.12
C SER A 80 6.92 23.05 -7.32
N LEU A 81 7.49 22.89 -8.50
CA LEU A 81 6.76 22.50 -9.72
C LEU A 81 6.25 21.04 -9.61
N SER A 82 7.05 20.15 -9.07
CA SER A 82 6.67 18.74 -8.84
C SER A 82 5.50 18.63 -7.84
N ALA A 83 5.54 19.40 -6.75
CA ALA A 83 4.48 19.41 -5.75
C ALA A 83 3.15 19.95 -6.29
N SER A 84 3.17 20.91 -7.23
CA SER A 84 1.97 21.45 -7.84
C SER A 84 1.25 20.47 -8.77
N ALA A 85 1.97 19.45 -9.25
CA ALA A 85 1.41 18.39 -10.09
C ALA A 85 0.81 17.23 -9.29
N PHE A 86 0.92 17.25 -7.95
CA PHE A 86 0.41 16.20 -7.08
C PHE A 86 -1.10 16.34 -6.86
N PRO A 87 -1.95 15.47 -7.41
CA PRO A 87 -3.40 15.61 -7.29
C PRO A 87 -3.91 15.22 -5.89
N ASP A 88 -5.02 15.79 -5.47
CA ASP A 88 -5.71 15.44 -4.23
C ASP A 88 -6.52 14.15 -4.34
N THR A 89 -6.89 13.77 -5.56
CA THR A 89 -7.64 12.54 -5.85
C THR A 89 -7.05 11.85 -7.07
N LEU A 90 -7.24 10.54 -7.14
CA LEU A 90 -6.90 9.74 -8.31
C LEU A 90 -8.11 9.59 -9.23
N PRO A 91 -7.92 9.19 -10.51
CA PRO A 91 -9.02 8.87 -11.41
C PRO A 91 -9.98 7.89 -10.76
N GLY A 92 -11.28 8.14 -10.90
CA GLY A 92 -12.32 7.31 -10.33
C GLY A 92 -12.40 5.93 -10.97
N THR A 93 -13.05 5.03 -10.26
CA THR A 93 -13.40 3.68 -10.70
C THR A 93 -14.90 3.59 -10.94
N GLU A 94 -15.38 2.44 -11.39
CA GLU A 94 -16.83 2.17 -11.50
C GLU A 94 -17.57 2.31 -10.16
N TYR A 95 -16.86 2.24 -9.04
CA TYR A 95 -17.41 2.36 -7.69
C TYR A 95 -17.31 3.79 -7.12
N GLY A 96 -16.83 4.75 -7.89
CA GLY A 96 -16.72 6.15 -7.48
C GLY A 96 -15.28 6.68 -7.48
N PRO A 97 -15.06 7.86 -6.87
CA PRO A 97 -13.74 8.46 -6.79
C PRO A 97 -12.76 7.58 -6.01
N ASP A 98 -11.54 7.41 -6.53
CA ASP A 98 -10.46 6.74 -5.80
C ASP A 98 -9.78 7.75 -4.88
N ARG A 99 -9.96 7.59 -3.57
CA ARG A 99 -9.30 8.42 -2.56
C ARG A 99 -7.82 8.09 -2.39
N GLY A 100 -7.34 7.07 -3.08
CA GLY A 100 -5.95 6.66 -3.05
C GLY A 100 -5.48 6.22 -1.66
N ILE A 101 -6.33 5.52 -0.90
CA ILE A 101 -5.96 5.02 0.43
C ILE A 101 -4.87 3.97 0.26
N ARG A 102 -3.73 4.21 0.92
CA ARG A 102 -2.54 3.34 0.85
C ARG A 102 -1.96 3.11 2.23
N LEU A 103 -1.37 1.94 2.42
CA LEU A 103 -0.61 1.62 3.63
C LEU A 103 0.72 2.38 3.63
N SER A 104 0.95 3.24 4.63
CA SER A 104 2.18 4.03 4.77
C SER A 104 3.16 3.44 5.75
N ALA A 105 2.70 2.81 6.81
CA ALA A 105 3.56 2.22 7.83
C ALA A 105 2.84 1.13 8.62
N VAL A 106 3.62 0.21 9.17
CA VAL A 106 3.16 -0.79 10.14
C VAL A 106 3.98 -0.63 11.41
N TRP A 107 3.30 -0.45 12.54
CA TRP A 107 3.90 -0.33 13.86
C TRP A 107 3.57 -1.53 14.72
N LEU A 108 4.55 -2.02 15.49
CA LEU A 108 4.31 -2.94 16.60
C LEU A 108 3.97 -2.10 17.83
N MET A 109 2.73 -2.20 18.31
CA MET A 109 2.22 -1.40 19.42
C MET A 109 2.24 -2.14 20.76
N HIS A 110 2.15 -3.47 20.72
CA HIS A 110 2.16 -4.32 21.90
C HIS A 110 2.72 -5.69 21.56
N ASP A 111 3.57 -6.20 22.44
CA ASP A 111 4.10 -7.57 22.39
C ASP A 111 4.10 -8.14 23.80
N PRO A 112 3.23 -9.13 24.11
CA PRO A 112 3.15 -9.72 25.43
C PRO A 112 4.45 -10.38 25.91
N ALA A 113 5.28 -10.87 24.97
CA ALA A 113 6.57 -11.48 25.30
C ALA A 113 7.66 -10.45 25.64
N TYR A 114 7.54 -9.23 25.08
CA TYR A 114 8.51 -8.14 25.25
C TYR A 114 7.81 -6.79 25.43
N PRO A 115 7.02 -6.61 26.50
CA PRO A 115 6.16 -5.43 26.65
C PRO A 115 6.92 -4.12 26.82
N GLU A 116 8.18 -4.18 27.23
CA GLU A 116 9.03 -3.00 27.50
C GLU A 116 10.06 -2.75 26.38
N SER A 117 10.10 -3.61 25.36
CA SER A 117 11.10 -3.56 24.29
C SER A 117 10.48 -3.25 22.94
N LEU A 118 9.44 -2.40 22.91
CA LEU A 118 8.76 -2.02 21.67
C LEU A 118 9.65 -1.14 20.79
N PRO A 119 9.62 -1.33 19.45
CA PRO A 119 10.37 -0.50 18.53
C PRO A 119 9.95 0.98 18.61
N ALA A 120 10.92 1.88 18.53
CA ALA A 120 10.68 3.32 18.45
C ALA A 120 10.40 3.82 17.03
N ALA A 121 10.46 2.92 16.06
CA ALA A 121 10.23 3.19 14.63
C ALA A 121 9.26 2.17 14.05
N PRO A 122 8.60 2.46 12.91
CA PRO A 122 7.77 1.47 12.25
C PRO A 122 8.59 0.26 11.81
N LEU A 123 7.94 -0.91 11.78
CA LEU A 123 8.56 -2.15 11.27
C LEU A 123 8.83 -2.06 9.77
N VAL A 124 7.96 -1.39 9.06
CA VAL A 124 8.04 -1.16 7.61
C VAL A 124 7.36 0.16 7.27
N ARG A 125 7.89 0.85 6.27
CA ARG A 125 7.33 2.09 5.75
C ARG A 125 7.29 2.04 4.23
N TYR A 126 6.23 2.58 3.67
CA TYR A 126 5.97 2.62 2.23
C TYR A 126 5.83 4.05 1.75
N THR A 127 6.39 4.36 0.59
CA THR A 127 6.20 5.64 -0.09
C THR A 127 5.57 5.42 -1.46
N TYR A 128 4.95 6.47 -2.00
CA TYR A 128 4.15 6.39 -3.22
C TYR A 128 4.48 7.53 -4.17
N THR A 129 4.28 7.30 -5.46
CA THR A 129 4.34 8.34 -6.49
C THR A 129 3.12 9.26 -6.40
N GLU A 130 3.11 10.32 -7.19
CA GLU A 130 1.98 11.24 -7.33
C GLU A 130 0.70 10.53 -7.81
N ALA A 131 0.86 9.44 -8.56
CA ALA A 131 -0.25 8.61 -9.03
C ALA A 131 -0.68 7.52 -8.03
N GLY A 132 -0.10 7.49 -6.83
CA GLY A 132 -0.42 6.50 -5.81
C GLY A 132 0.19 5.12 -6.05
N GLU A 133 1.22 5.02 -6.88
CA GLU A 133 1.95 3.80 -7.15
C GLU A 133 3.06 3.60 -6.12
N LEU A 134 3.30 2.36 -5.68
CA LEU A 134 4.33 2.07 -4.69
C LEU A 134 5.72 2.44 -5.22
N LEU A 135 6.39 3.38 -4.56
CA LEU A 135 7.71 3.89 -4.96
C LEU A 135 8.85 3.16 -4.25
N ALA A 136 8.75 3.01 -2.94
CA ALA A 136 9.81 2.41 -2.14
C ALA A 136 9.27 1.77 -0.86
N VAL A 137 10.02 0.81 -0.35
CA VAL A 137 9.80 0.14 0.93
C VAL A 137 11.03 0.31 1.80
N TYR A 138 10.83 0.68 3.06
CA TYR A 138 11.87 0.88 4.07
C TYR A 138 11.68 -0.07 5.24
N ASP A 139 12.76 -0.65 5.73
CA ASP A 139 12.74 -1.50 6.92
C ASP A 139 12.75 -0.68 8.22
N ARG A 140 12.79 -1.38 9.37
CA ARG A 140 12.82 -0.75 10.70
C ARG A 140 14.06 0.13 10.95
N SER A 141 15.15 -0.07 10.22
CA SER A 141 16.36 0.75 10.27
C SER A 141 16.28 1.97 9.34
N ASN A 142 15.12 2.21 8.72
CA ASN A 142 14.90 3.23 7.71
C ASN A 142 15.80 3.05 6.47
N THR A 143 16.20 1.82 6.21
CA THR A 143 16.95 1.44 5.01
C THR A 143 15.97 1.10 3.89
N GLN A 144 16.18 1.67 2.71
CA GLN A 144 15.39 1.33 1.53
C GLN A 144 15.73 -0.08 1.09
N VAL A 145 14.77 -1.00 1.22
CA VAL A 145 14.93 -2.42 0.88
C VAL A 145 14.34 -2.78 -0.48
N ARG A 146 13.41 -2.00 -0.98
CA ARG A 146 12.84 -2.15 -2.33
C ARG A 146 12.58 -0.79 -2.95
N ALA A 147 12.75 -0.69 -4.26
CA ALA A 147 12.40 0.48 -5.06
C ALA A 147 11.78 0.06 -6.39
N PHE A 148 10.86 0.87 -6.89
CA PHE A 148 10.10 0.61 -8.11
C PHE A 148 10.19 1.81 -9.04
N THR A 149 10.25 1.56 -10.35
CA THR A 149 10.24 2.59 -11.39
C THR A 149 9.07 2.34 -12.32
N TYR A 150 8.36 3.38 -12.70
CA TYR A 150 7.18 3.32 -13.54
C TYR A 150 7.39 4.05 -14.85
N ASP A 151 6.66 3.61 -15.88
CA ASP A 151 6.68 4.24 -17.20
C ASP A 151 6.03 5.62 -17.12
N ALA A 152 6.73 6.66 -17.61
CA ALA A 152 6.22 8.02 -17.62
C ALA A 152 5.02 8.21 -18.56
N GLN A 153 4.88 7.39 -19.59
CA GLN A 153 3.84 7.49 -20.61
C GLN A 153 2.65 6.55 -20.37
N HIS A 154 2.85 5.51 -19.56
CA HIS A 154 1.84 4.50 -19.25
C HIS A 154 1.66 4.39 -17.73
N PRO A 155 0.76 5.16 -17.12
CA PRO A 155 0.52 5.12 -15.68
C PRO A 155 0.21 3.70 -15.18
N GLY A 156 0.79 3.32 -14.05
CA GLY A 156 0.62 1.99 -13.45
C GLY A 156 1.54 0.92 -14.02
N ARG A 157 2.28 1.19 -15.08
CA ARG A 157 3.20 0.24 -15.69
C ARG A 157 4.56 0.28 -15.01
N MET A 158 4.90 -0.74 -14.23
CA MET A 158 6.21 -0.88 -13.61
C MET A 158 7.23 -1.34 -14.66
N VAL A 159 8.31 -0.58 -14.84
CA VAL A 159 9.38 -0.88 -15.79
C VAL A 159 10.65 -1.40 -15.12
N ALA A 160 10.81 -1.22 -13.83
CA ALA A 160 11.95 -1.73 -13.08
C ALA A 160 11.63 -1.88 -11.59
N HIS A 161 12.32 -2.80 -10.95
CA HIS A 161 12.38 -2.86 -9.49
C HIS A 161 13.77 -3.32 -9.02
N ARG A 162 14.09 -2.98 -7.78
CA ARG A 162 15.37 -3.32 -7.17
C ARG A 162 15.17 -3.68 -5.69
N TYR A 163 15.83 -4.76 -5.28
CA TYR A 163 16.05 -5.08 -3.87
C TYR A 163 17.38 -4.49 -3.39
N ALA A 164 17.48 -4.10 -2.12
CA ALA A 164 18.71 -3.58 -1.54
C ALA A 164 19.89 -4.53 -1.77
N GLY A 165 21.02 -3.99 -2.21
CA GLY A 165 22.23 -4.75 -2.49
C GLY A 165 22.16 -5.66 -3.70
N ARG A 166 21.07 -5.61 -4.48
CA ARG A 166 20.91 -6.39 -5.69
C ARG A 166 20.78 -5.51 -6.92
N PRO A 167 21.16 -6.02 -8.11
CA PRO A 167 20.98 -5.33 -9.36
C PRO A 167 19.50 -5.09 -9.69
N GLU A 168 19.24 -4.03 -10.43
CA GLU A 168 17.90 -3.68 -10.90
C GLU A 168 17.38 -4.67 -11.94
N MET A 169 16.15 -5.15 -11.75
CA MET A 169 15.40 -5.92 -12.74
C MET A 169 14.59 -4.97 -13.61
N ARG A 170 14.66 -5.14 -14.94
CA ARG A 170 13.92 -4.32 -15.90
C ARG A 170 12.94 -5.16 -16.72
N TYR A 171 11.85 -4.52 -17.13
CA TYR A 171 10.80 -5.14 -17.91
C TYR A 171 10.54 -4.34 -19.17
N ARG A 172 10.33 -5.04 -20.27
CA ARG A 172 9.88 -4.46 -21.53
C ARG A 172 8.51 -5.01 -21.89
N TYR A 173 7.67 -4.14 -22.42
CA TYR A 173 6.27 -4.42 -22.72
C TYR A 173 6.02 -4.31 -24.24
N ASP A 174 5.03 -5.07 -24.72
CA ASP A 174 4.50 -4.90 -26.08
C ASP A 174 3.42 -3.79 -26.12
N ASP A 175 2.89 -3.52 -27.31
CA ASP A 175 1.87 -2.49 -27.51
C ASP A 175 0.53 -2.84 -26.80
N ALA A 176 0.30 -4.10 -26.49
CA ALA A 176 -0.87 -4.56 -25.72
C ALA A 176 -0.66 -4.46 -24.19
N GLY A 177 0.51 -3.99 -23.72
CA GLY A 177 0.82 -3.85 -22.31
C GLY A 177 1.21 -5.15 -21.62
N ARG A 178 1.63 -6.17 -22.38
CA ARG A 178 2.12 -7.44 -21.85
C ARG A 178 3.63 -7.45 -21.76
N VAL A 179 4.19 -8.05 -20.70
CA VAL A 179 5.65 -8.18 -20.55
C VAL A 179 6.20 -9.13 -21.63
N VAL A 180 7.10 -8.65 -22.46
CA VAL A 180 7.77 -9.45 -23.50
C VAL A 180 9.22 -9.78 -23.18
N GLU A 181 9.84 -9.06 -22.26
CA GLU A 181 11.22 -9.30 -21.84
C GLU A 181 11.44 -8.89 -20.40
N GLN A 182 12.17 -9.73 -19.68
CA GLN A 182 12.69 -9.46 -18.35
C GLN A 182 14.21 -9.47 -18.42
N LEU A 183 14.83 -8.34 -18.08
CA LEU A 183 16.27 -8.14 -18.09
C LEU A 183 16.81 -8.21 -16.67
N ASN A 184 17.70 -9.16 -16.44
CA ASN A 184 18.53 -9.22 -15.25
C ASN A 184 19.87 -8.54 -15.55
N PRO A 185 20.37 -7.60 -14.72
CA PRO A 185 21.66 -6.93 -14.92
C PRO A 185 22.86 -7.89 -14.90
N ALA A 186 22.72 -9.10 -14.38
CA ALA A 186 23.75 -10.16 -14.49
C ALA A 186 23.87 -10.76 -15.88
N GLY A 187 23.14 -10.23 -16.89
CA GLY A 187 23.21 -10.65 -18.28
C GLY A 187 22.21 -11.73 -18.67
N LEU A 188 21.34 -12.18 -17.77
CA LEU A 188 20.27 -13.11 -18.10
C LEU A 188 19.04 -12.33 -18.58
N SER A 189 18.50 -12.73 -19.71
CA SER A 189 17.30 -12.16 -20.29
C SER A 189 16.29 -13.28 -20.53
N TYR A 190 15.06 -13.05 -20.10
CA TYR A 190 13.92 -13.94 -20.35
C TYR A 190 13.00 -13.24 -21.32
N ARG A 191 12.61 -13.93 -22.42
CA ARG A 191 11.68 -13.42 -23.41
C ARG A 191 10.41 -14.23 -23.40
N TYR A 192 9.28 -13.55 -23.54
CA TYR A 192 7.96 -14.14 -23.52
C TYR A 192 7.28 -13.89 -24.88
N GLN A 193 6.66 -14.94 -25.43
CA GLN A 193 5.81 -14.86 -26.60
C GLN A 193 4.40 -15.25 -26.21
N TYR A 194 3.43 -14.48 -26.68
CA TYR A 194 2.02 -14.73 -26.42
C TYR A 194 1.38 -15.22 -27.73
N GLU A 195 0.66 -16.34 -27.63
CA GLU A 195 -0.14 -16.84 -28.76
C GLU A 195 -1.38 -15.95 -28.93
N GLN A 196 -1.75 -15.72 -30.20
CA GLN A 196 -2.94 -14.95 -30.56
C GLN A 196 -4.20 -15.80 -30.49
#